data_72251c1124ecb7bd1e4684de2835b4f9
#
_entry.id   72251c1124ecb7bd1e4684de2835b4f9
#
_cell.length_a   1.000
_cell.length_b   1.000
_cell.length_c   1.000
_cell.angle_alpha   90.00
_cell.angle_beta   90.00
_cell.angle_gamma   90.00
#
_symmetry.space_group_name_H-M   'P 1'
#
loop_
_entity.id
_entity.type
_entity.pdbx_description
1 polymer ?
#
loop_
_entity_poly.entity_id
_entity_poly.type
_entity_poly.pdbx_seq_one_letter_code
_entity_poly.pdbx_strand_id
1 'polypeptide(L)'
;GVVSGTGIDTVFVRRLQDGDRGGHMRRGMEQFPIRRAADEAMRRYYRPEGRAPGEPYTLLPLYRQVIAPARQELTMLAAFVEVFLAKEGHDAPVGINLLTKIQLPTLPTLYGAMLAGVDYVLMGAGIPREIAGVLDLLAGHHPARLRFDVEGLASDAVEYLEFDPGAHWKTPPAPLARPKFFPIVASNSLATMLARKASGRVDGFVIEGPTAGGHNAPPRGEPRFNERGEPIYGERDEVDLAKIRKLGLPFWVAGGAGHPERLVAAREAGAAGLQVGTLFAFCDESGLAEPLKRSVLAHAARGEVDVRTEPRASPTGYPFKVVNWAENPAVGATRERVCDLGYLRVAFMAADGKVDYRCPSEPEAAYVKKGGKMEDTIGRQCLCNALLSVI
;
A
#
# COMPACT_ATOMS: atom_id res chain seq x y z
N GLY A 1 -13.34 -9.34 -2.04
CA GLY A 1 -12.87 -7.93 -2.13
C GLY A 1 -11.46 -7.77 -1.60
N VAL A 2 -10.85 -6.62 -1.86
CA VAL A 2 -9.51 -6.30 -1.34
C VAL A 2 -9.52 -4.85 -0.87
N VAL A 3 -9.19 -4.62 0.41
CA VAL A 3 -9.04 -3.29 0.98
C VAL A 3 -7.59 -2.80 0.87
N SER A 4 -7.38 -1.48 0.88
CA SER A 4 -6.03 -0.90 0.90
C SER A 4 -5.49 -0.88 2.32
N GLY A 5 -4.28 -1.43 2.52
CA GLY A 5 -3.54 -1.32 3.78
C GLY A 5 -2.59 -0.11 3.83
N THR A 6 -2.51 0.67 2.74
CA THR A 6 -1.58 1.78 2.64
C THR A 6 -2.17 3.07 3.22
N GLY A 7 -1.51 3.66 4.21
CA GLY A 7 -1.97 4.88 4.86
C GLY A 7 -3.28 4.73 5.63
N ILE A 8 -3.66 3.50 5.92
CA ILE A 8 -4.95 3.12 6.52
C ILE A 8 -5.22 3.81 7.86
N ASP A 9 -4.18 4.01 8.67
CA ASP A 9 -4.24 4.70 9.95
C ASP A 9 -4.51 6.20 9.78
N THR A 10 -3.95 6.85 8.76
CA THR A 10 -4.28 8.25 8.44
C THR A 10 -5.72 8.38 7.93
N VAL A 11 -6.17 7.48 7.05
CA VAL A 11 -7.56 7.45 6.56
C VAL A 11 -8.51 7.31 7.74
N PHE A 12 -8.25 6.35 8.63
CA PHE A 12 -9.04 6.08 9.82
C PHE A 12 -9.18 7.32 10.72
N VAL A 13 -8.06 7.96 11.09
CA VAL A 13 -8.13 9.12 11.98
C VAL A 13 -8.72 10.37 11.32
N ARG A 14 -8.60 10.50 10.00
CA ARG A 14 -9.29 11.57 9.26
C ARG A 14 -10.80 11.38 9.28
N ARG A 15 -11.30 10.17 9.04
CA ARG A 15 -12.74 9.85 9.14
C ARG A 15 -13.30 10.12 10.53
N LEU A 16 -12.55 9.83 11.61
CA LEU A 16 -12.95 10.21 12.98
C LEU A 16 -13.01 11.74 13.16
N GLN A 17 -12.04 12.47 12.62
CA GLN A 17 -12.00 13.93 12.70
C GLN A 17 -13.07 14.60 11.82
N ASP A 18 -13.54 13.94 10.78
CA ASP A 18 -14.66 14.39 9.93
C ASP A 18 -16.04 13.97 10.48
N GLY A 19 -16.08 13.48 11.73
CA GLY A 19 -17.30 13.17 12.46
C GLY A 19 -17.76 11.73 12.37
N ASP A 20 -17.04 10.86 11.68
CA ASP A 20 -17.43 9.46 11.45
C ASP A 20 -18.90 9.34 11.02
N ARG A 21 -19.24 10.02 9.92
CA ARG A 21 -20.61 10.05 9.40
C ARG A 21 -21.12 8.64 9.14
N GLY A 22 -22.27 8.29 9.70
CA GLY A 22 -22.82 6.94 9.69
C GLY A 22 -22.28 5.99 10.78
N GLY A 23 -21.30 6.43 11.60
CA GLY A 23 -20.80 5.67 12.74
C GLY A 23 -20.01 4.41 12.39
N HIS A 24 -19.49 4.32 11.16
CA HIS A 24 -18.83 3.13 10.66
C HIS A 24 -17.51 2.84 11.41
N MET A 25 -16.70 3.87 11.64
CA MET A 25 -15.44 3.69 12.39
C MET A 25 -15.71 3.25 13.82
N ARG A 26 -16.63 3.92 14.50
CA ARG A 26 -17.01 3.58 15.90
C ARG A 26 -17.54 2.16 16.01
N ARG A 27 -18.42 1.72 15.08
CA ARG A 27 -18.93 0.35 15.04
C ARG A 27 -17.82 -0.69 14.91
N GLY A 28 -16.86 -0.47 14.01
CA GLY A 28 -15.69 -1.35 13.89
C GLY A 28 -14.81 -1.31 15.13
N MET A 29 -14.59 -0.13 15.72
CA MET A 29 -13.81 0.04 16.96
C MET A 29 -14.41 -0.69 18.16
N GLU A 30 -15.72 -0.79 18.24
CA GLU A 30 -16.42 -1.55 19.30
C GLU A 30 -16.07 -3.04 19.29
N GLN A 31 -15.66 -3.58 18.16
CA GLN A 31 -15.25 -4.97 18.01
C GLN A 31 -13.75 -5.18 18.20
N PHE A 32 -12.95 -4.11 18.26
CA PHE A 32 -11.51 -4.24 18.42
C PHE A 32 -11.14 -4.73 19.81
N PRO A 33 -10.38 -5.83 19.92
CA PRO A 33 -10.18 -6.49 21.23
C PRO A 33 -9.27 -5.72 22.20
N ILE A 34 -8.43 -4.80 21.72
CA ILE A 34 -7.57 -3.96 22.56
C ILE A 34 -8.30 -2.66 22.89
N ARG A 35 -9.25 -2.71 23.82
CA ARG A 35 -10.18 -1.61 24.14
C ARG A 35 -9.47 -0.28 24.43
N ARG A 36 -8.37 -0.30 25.19
CA ARG A 36 -7.62 0.91 25.51
C ARG A 36 -7.16 1.70 24.27
N ALA A 37 -6.84 1.00 23.17
CA ALA A 37 -6.42 1.66 21.93
C ALA A 37 -7.59 2.34 21.23
N ALA A 38 -8.77 1.72 21.24
CA ALA A 38 -10.00 2.31 20.73
C ALA A 38 -10.41 3.56 21.54
N ASP A 39 -10.39 3.47 22.87
CA ASP A 39 -10.71 4.58 23.76
C ASP A 39 -9.75 5.76 23.57
N GLU A 40 -8.44 5.49 23.42
CA GLU A 40 -7.43 6.53 23.15
C GLU A 40 -7.64 7.19 21.78
N ALA A 41 -7.94 6.39 20.74
CA ALA A 41 -8.23 6.93 19.42
C ALA A 41 -9.48 7.82 19.42
N MET A 42 -10.54 7.42 20.11
CA MET A 42 -11.73 8.25 20.30
C MET A 42 -11.42 9.55 21.01
N ARG A 43 -10.76 9.49 22.14
CA ARG A 43 -10.41 10.65 22.93
C ARG A 43 -9.57 11.65 22.16
N ARG A 44 -8.67 11.18 21.32
CA ARG A 44 -7.67 12.01 20.64
C ARG A 44 -8.13 12.55 19.30
N TYR A 45 -8.90 11.78 18.55
CA TYR A 45 -9.19 12.09 17.15
C TYR A 45 -10.66 12.24 16.83
N TYR A 46 -11.59 11.73 17.62
CA TYR A 46 -13.00 11.84 17.30
C TYR A 46 -13.52 13.25 17.56
N ARG A 47 -14.21 13.80 16.56
CA ARG A 47 -14.89 15.10 16.64
C ARG A 47 -16.34 14.89 16.20
N PRO A 48 -17.31 14.92 17.13
CA PRO A 48 -18.72 14.65 16.82
C PRO A 48 -19.28 15.51 15.68
N GLU A 49 -18.94 16.79 15.68
CA GLU A 49 -19.41 17.76 14.67
C GLU A 49 -18.55 17.78 13.39
N GLY A 50 -17.48 17.01 13.37
CA GLY A 50 -16.46 17.07 12.33
C GLY A 50 -15.55 18.30 12.46
N ARG A 51 -14.62 18.42 11.51
CA ARG A 51 -13.74 19.60 11.38
C ARG A 51 -14.47 20.75 10.71
N ALA A 52 -14.11 21.97 11.06
CA ALA A 52 -14.53 23.14 10.30
C ALA A 52 -13.92 23.14 8.87
N PRO A 53 -14.61 23.70 7.86
CA PRO A 53 -14.03 23.85 6.54
C PRO A 53 -12.67 24.58 6.59
N GLY A 54 -11.63 23.99 5.95
CA GLY A 54 -10.28 24.55 5.96
C GLY A 54 -9.44 24.29 7.22
N GLU A 55 -10.03 23.74 8.27
CA GLU A 55 -9.26 23.35 9.46
C GLU A 55 -8.32 22.17 9.14
N PRO A 56 -7.01 22.25 9.51
CA PRO A 56 -6.07 21.16 9.26
C PRO A 56 -6.40 19.93 10.12
N TYR A 57 -6.06 18.75 9.61
CA TYR A 57 -6.13 17.53 10.40
C TYR A 57 -5.06 17.48 11.51
N THR A 58 -5.43 16.96 12.66
CA THR A 58 -4.45 16.53 13.65
C THR A 58 -3.68 15.34 13.05
N LEU A 59 -2.37 15.54 12.86
CA LEU A 59 -1.51 14.57 12.24
C LEU A 59 -1.13 13.43 13.19
N LEU A 60 -0.81 12.29 12.62
CA LEU A 60 -0.21 11.17 13.35
C LEU A 60 1.29 11.39 13.55
N PRO A 61 1.87 10.94 14.67
CA PRO A 61 3.33 10.86 14.79
C PRO A 61 3.91 10.03 13.65
N LEU A 62 4.95 10.56 12.98
CA LEU A 62 5.61 9.88 11.87
C LEU A 62 6.23 8.56 12.33
N TYR A 63 6.07 7.52 11.54
CA TYR A 63 6.72 6.24 11.80
C TYR A 63 8.23 6.36 11.76
N ARG A 64 8.88 5.63 12.66
CA ARG A 64 10.32 5.40 12.74
C ARG A 64 10.56 3.91 13.02
N GLN A 65 11.79 3.45 12.90
CA GLN A 65 12.17 2.06 13.20
C GLN A 65 11.74 1.65 14.61
N VAL A 66 12.02 2.50 15.61
CA VAL A 66 11.48 2.35 16.96
C VAL A 66 10.32 3.32 17.12
N ILE A 67 9.18 2.80 17.51
CA ILE A 67 7.93 3.57 17.63
C ILE A 67 7.20 3.21 18.94
N ALA A 68 6.49 4.17 19.50
CA ALA A 68 5.71 3.96 20.71
C ALA A 68 4.62 2.89 20.50
N PRO A 69 4.37 2.00 21.48
CA PRO A 69 3.33 0.97 21.39
C PRO A 69 1.95 1.51 21.02
N ALA A 70 1.56 2.66 21.55
CA ALA A 70 0.29 3.30 21.22
C ALA A 70 0.17 3.65 19.72
N ARG A 71 1.28 3.93 19.02
CA ARG A 71 1.28 4.20 17.57
C ARG A 71 1.10 2.91 16.78
N GLN A 72 1.66 1.79 17.25
CA GLN A 72 1.43 0.46 16.68
C GLN A 72 -0.03 0.04 16.88
N GLU A 73 -0.56 0.21 18.10
CA GLU A 73 -1.96 -0.11 18.43
C GLU A 73 -2.97 0.67 17.58
N LEU A 74 -2.70 1.94 17.30
CA LEU A 74 -3.54 2.72 16.40
C LEU A 74 -3.53 2.17 14.97
N THR A 75 -2.38 1.73 14.47
CA THR A 75 -2.29 1.10 13.14
C THR A 75 -3.00 -0.25 13.11
N MET A 76 -2.85 -1.06 14.16
CA MET A 76 -3.60 -2.31 14.32
C MET A 76 -5.11 -2.07 14.33
N LEU A 77 -5.58 -1.08 15.10
CA LEU A 77 -6.97 -0.67 15.16
C LEU A 77 -7.51 -0.26 13.79
N ALA A 78 -6.79 0.60 13.08
CA ALA A 78 -7.21 1.07 11.75
C ALA A 78 -7.33 -0.09 10.75
N ALA A 79 -6.34 -0.99 10.71
CA ALA A 79 -6.37 -2.16 9.84
C ALA A 79 -7.48 -3.14 10.23
N PHE A 80 -7.71 -3.33 11.52
CA PHE A 80 -8.83 -4.14 12.03
C PHE A 80 -10.17 -3.57 11.56
N VAL A 81 -10.41 -2.29 11.80
CA VAL A 81 -11.70 -1.64 11.47
C VAL A 81 -11.99 -1.74 9.97
N GLU A 82 -11.02 -1.48 9.11
CA GLU A 82 -11.22 -1.54 7.66
C GLU A 82 -11.57 -2.96 7.19
N VAL A 83 -10.86 -3.98 7.68
CA VAL A 83 -11.15 -5.38 7.33
C VAL A 83 -12.47 -5.84 7.95
N PHE A 84 -12.75 -5.47 9.20
CA PHE A 84 -14.01 -5.79 9.86
C PHE A 84 -15.22 -5.26 9.08
N LEU A 85 -15.18 -3.97 8.73
CA LEU A 85 -16.26 -3.35 7.95
C LEU A 85 -16.40 -3.96 6.56
N ALA A 86 -15.28 -4.32 5.93
CA ALA A 86 -15.31 -4.98 4.62
C ALA A 86 -15.88 -6.40 4.68
N LYS A 87 -15.92 -7.04 5.84
CA LYS A 87 -16.49 -8.38 6.06
C LYS A 87 -17.94 -8.36 6.55
N GLU A 88 -18.51 -7.18 6.83
CA GLU A 88 -19.89 -7.11 7.33
C GLU A 88 -20.91 -7.54 6.28
N GLY A 89 -21.88 -8.35 6.69
CA GLY A 89 -23.06 -8.70 5.91
C GLY A 89 -22.85 -9.75 4.80
N HIS A 90 -21.66 -10.38 4.71
CA HIS A 90 -21.39 -11.44 3.76
C HIS A 90 -20.26 -12.38 4.21
N ASP A 91 -20.23 -13.58 3.61
CA ASP A 91 -19.19 -14.59 3.83
C ASP A 91 -18.11 -14.60 2.72
N ALA A 92 -18.14 -13.64 1.80
CA ALA A 92 -17.15 -13.54 0.74
C ALA A 92 -15.76 -13.19 1.29
N PRO A 93 -14.68 -13.77 0.73
CA PRO A 93 -13.34 -13.51 1.25
C PRO A 93 -12.90 -12.07 1.04
N VAL A 94 -12.20 -11.53 2.05
CA VAL A 94 -11.64 -10.17 2.06
C VAL A 94 -10.14 -10.23 2.19
N GLY A 95 -9.44 -9.54 1.30
CA GLY A 95 -7.98 -9.36 1.34
C GLY A 95 -7.57 -7.96 1.74
N ILE A 96 -6.28 -7.82 2.08
CA ILE A 96 -5.63 -6.53 2.28
C ILE A 96 -4.40 -6.42 1.37
N ASN A 97 -4.25 -5.27 0.70
CA ASN A 97 -3.12 -5.00 -0.18
C ASN A 97 -2.15 -4.01 0.46
N LEU A 98 -0.86 -4.37 0.49
CA LEU A 98 0.22 -3.55 1.01
C LEU A 98 1.31 -3.35 -0.05
N LEU A 99 2.20 -2.37 0.22
CA LEU A 99 3.36 -2.09 -0.61
C LEU A 99 4.63 -2.44 0.15
N THR A 100 5.51 -3.24 -0.44
CA THR A 100 6.82 -3.59 0.14
C THR A 100 7.67 -2.36 0.45
N LYS A 101 7.48 -1.25 -0.31
CA LYS A 101 8.20 0.01 -0.09
C LYS A 101 7.72 0.81 1.12
N ILE A 102 6.59 0.45 1.71
CA ILE A 102 6.08 1.07 2.94
C ILE A 102 6.31 0.08 4.08
N GLN A 103 7.57 -0.04 4.53
CA GLN A 103 7.96 -1.07 5.49
C GLN A 103 7.50 -0.79 6.92
N LEU A 104 7.63 0.46 7.38
CA LEU A 104 7.51 0.85 8.79
C LEU A 104 6.18 0.43 9.46
N PRO A 105 4.99 0.61 8.87
CA PRO A 105 3.73 0.19 9.47
C PRO A 105 3.33 -1.25 9.14
N THR A 106 4.12 -2.00 8.37
CA THR A 106 3.70 -3.30 7.80
C THR A 106 3.30 -4.31 8.87
N LEU A 107 4.13 -4.53 9.89
CA LEU A 107 3.89 -5.56 10.90
C LEU A 107 2.61 -5.30 11.72
N PRO A 108 2.40 -4.11 12.31
CA PRO A 108 1.16 -3.83 13.02
C PRO A 108 -0.08 -3.79 12.10
N THR A 109 0.07 -3.37 10.83
CA THR A 109 -1.04 -3.44 9.86
C THR A 109 -1.47 -4.88 9.58
N LEU A 110 -0.51 -5.78 9.34
CA LEU A 110 -0.79 -7.20 9.13
C LEU A 110 -1.49 -7.81 10.34
N TYR A 111 -0.96 -7.56 11.53
CA TYR A 111 -1.54 -8.12 12.75
C TYR A 111 -2.96 -7.59 13.03
N GLY A 112 -3.20 -6.29 12.85
CA GLY A 112 -4.54 -5.71 12.97
C GLY A 112 -5.54 -6.31 11.97
N ALA A 113 -5.14 -6.51 10.72
CA ALA A 113 -5.96 -7.17 9.71
C ALA A 113 -6.25 -8.64 10.05
N MET A 114 -5.26 -9.36 10.60
CA MET A 114 -5.42 -10.75 11.05
C MET A 114 -6.38 -10.87 12.25
N LEU A 115 -6.36 -9.92 13.18
CA LEU A 115 -7.34 -9.86 14.29
C LEU A 115 -8.78 -9.72 13.78
N ALA A 116 -8.99 -9.09 12.63
CA ALA A 116 -10.30 -8.99 11.96
C ALA A 116 -10.62 -10.19 11.05
N GLY A 117 -9.74 -11.19 11.01
CA GLY A 117 -9.94 -12.39 10.20
C GLY A 117 -9.80 -12.16 8.69
N VAL A 118 -8.83 -11.35 8.25
CA VAL A 118 -8.51 -11.17 6.83
C VAL A 118 -8.16 -12.50 6.17
N ASP A 119 -8.71 -12.75 4.97
CA ASP A 119 -8.53 -14.04 4.27
C ASP A 119 -7.27 -14.07 3.39
N TYR A 120 -6.87 -12.90 2.84
CA TYR A 120 -5.74 -12.78 1.93
C TYR A 120 -4.87 -11.58 2.27
N VAL A 121 -3.57 -11.75 2.09
CA VAL A 121 -2.60 -10.65 2.06
C VAL A 121 -1.97 -10.59 0.69
N LEU A 122 -2.07 -9.43 0.04
CA LEU A 122 -1.43 -9.13 -1.24
C LEU A 122 -0.31 -8.11 -0.98
N MET A 123 0.84 -8.30 -1.63
CA MET A 123 1.94 -7.35 -1.48
C MET A 123 2.77 -7.26 -2.76
N GLY A 124 2.99 -6.03 -3.23
CA GLY A 124 3.78 -5.71 -4.42
C GLY A 124 4.75 -4.56 -4.21
N ALA A 125 5.23 -3.98 -5.31
CA ALA A 125 6.21 -2.89 -5.35
C ALA A 125 7.50 -3.22 -4.57
N GLY A 126 8.07 -4.41 -4.82
CA GLY A 126 9.29 -4.92 -4.21
C GLY A 126 9.31 -6.45 -4.11
N ILE A 127 10.15 -6.98 -3.23
CA ILE A 127 10.34 -8.44 -3.03
C ILE A 127 9.87 -8.83 -1.63
N PRO A 128 8.62 -9.27 -1.44
CA PRO A 128 8.06 -9.56 -0.11
C PRO A 128 8.44 -10.96 0.39
N ARG A 129 9.73 -11.29 0.40
CA ARG A 129 10.24 -12.64 0.67
C ARG A 129 9.94 -13.13 2.10
N GLU A 130 9.91 -12.23 3.07
CA GLU A 130 9.80 -12.56 4.49
C GLU A 130 8.36 -12.60 4.99
N ILE A 131 7.43 -12.05 4.22
CA ILE A 131 6.03 -11.87 4.66
C ILE A 131 5.34 -13.19 4.97
N ALA A 132 5.59 -14.23 4.18
CA ALA A 132 4.98 -15.54 4.43
C ALA A 132 5.28 -16.07 5.85
N GLY A 133 6.55 -16.04 6.28
CA GLY A 133 6.95 -16.45 7.62
C GLY A 133 6.51 -15.47 8.71
N VAL A 134 6.44 -14.18 8.40
CA VAL A 134 5.85 -13.19 9.31
C VAL A 134 4.40 -13.53 9.61
N LEU A 135 3.59 -13.88 8.62
CA LEU A 135 2.20 -14.28 8.84
C LEU A 135 2.08 -15.53 9.72
N ASP A 136 2.99 -16.49 9.55
CA ASP A 136 3.02 -17.69 10.40
C ASP A 136 3.33 -17.34 11.87
N LEU A 137 4.29 -16.44 12.11
CA LEU A 137 4.64 -15.97 13.46
C LEU A 137 3.48 -15.17 14.10
N LEU A 138 2.92 -14.21 13.36
CA LEU A 138 1.83 -13.36 13.85
C LEU A 138 0.57 -14.17 14.16
N ALA A 139 0.29 -15.25 13.42
CA ALA A 139 -0.82 -16.15 13.70
C ALA A 139 -0.72 -16.81 15.09
N GLY A 140 0.50 -17.12 15.53
CA GLY A 140 0.78 -17.66 16.87
C GLY A 140 1.04 -16.59 17.94
N HIS A 141 0.85 -15.31 17.64
CA HIS A 141 1.19 -14.18 18.52
C HIS A 141 2.67 -14.12 18.91
N HIS A 142 3.54 -14.64 18.05
CA HIS A 142 5.00 -14.61 18.26
C HIS A 142 5.63 -13.32 17.72
N PRO A 143 6.72 -12.86 18.33
CA PRO A 143 7.49 -11.74 17.80
C PRO A 143 7.91 -12.00 16.35
N ALA A 144 7.73 -10.98 15.51
CA ALA A 144 8.06 -11.02 14.10
C ALA A 144 8.99 -9.87 13.73
N ARG A 145 9.83 -10.09 12.73
CA ARG A 145 10.74 -9.06 12.22
C ARG A 145 10.76 -9.05 10.70
N LEU A 146 11.01 -7.87 10.13
CA LEU A 146 11.26 -7.65 8.71
C LEU A 146 12.61 -6.98 8.54
N ARG A 147 13.37 -7.41 7.55
CA ARG A 147 14.58 -6.69 7.15
C ARG A 147 14.20 -5.26 6.77
N PHE A 148 14.91 -4.30 7.32
CA PHE A 148 14.69 -2.89 7.09
C PHE A 148 15.73 -2.33 6.12
N ASP A 149 15.26 -1.77 5.02
CA ASP A 149 16.12 -1.18 3.99
C ASP A 149 16.62 0.19 4.47
N VAL A 150 17.92 0.31 4.74
CA VAL A 150 18.58 1.55 5.17
C VAL A 150 19.70 1.88 4.19
N GLU A 151 19.60 3.02 3.51
CA GLU A 151 20.66 3.49 2.61
C GLU A 151 21.92 3.83 3.38
N GLY A 152 23.10 3.49 2.82
CA GLY A 152 24.39 3.79 3.44
C GLY A 152 24.77 2.88 4.62
N LEU A 153 24.02 1.80 4.84
CA LEU A 153 24.38 0.77 5.82
C LEU A 153 25.63 0.01 5.34
N ALA A 154 26.52 -0.34 6.26
CA ALA A 154 27.68 -1.18 5.95
C ALA A 154 27.24 -2.53 5.34
N SER A 155 28.04 -3.10 4.45
CA SER A 155 27.66 -4.27 3.63
C SER A 155 27.37 -5.53 4.47
N ASP A 156 27.92 -5.63 5.66
CA ASP A 156 27.75 -6.72 6.63
C ASP A 156 26.71 -6.43 7.72
N ALA A 157 26.20 -5.18 7.79
CA ALA A 157 25.17 -4.80 8.74
C ALA A 157 23.77 -5.04 8.20
N VAL A 158 22.84 -5.38 9.07
CA VAL A 158 21.42 -5.58 8.75
C VAL A 158 20.57 -4.94 9.84
N GLU A 159 19.65 -4.12 9.43
CA GLU A 159 18.63 -3.53 10.30
C GLU A 159 17.31 -4.28 10.19
N TYR A 160 16.53 -4.25 11.25
CA TYR A 160 15.22 -4.91 11.30
C TYR A 160 14.16 -3.98 11.87
N LEU A 161 12.95 -4.15 11.37
CA LEU A 161 11.72 -3.70 12.02
C LEU A 161 11.24 -4.87 12.87
N GLU A 162 10.91 -4.61 14.12
CA GLU A 162 10.47 -5.62 15.06
C GLU A 162 9.06 -5.29 15.57
N PHE A 163 8.27 -6.31 15.79
CA PHE A 163 6.94 -6.20 16.36
C PHE A 163 6.64 -7.44 17.21
N ASP A 164 6.30 -7.21 18.47
CA ASP A 164 5.87 -8.26 19.40
C ASP A 164 4.38 -8.14 19.69
N PRO A 165 3.53 -8.99 19.08
CA PRO A 165 2.11 -9.03 19.40
C PRO A 165 1.85 -9.21 20.90
N GLY A 166 2.66 -10.04 21.58
CA GLY A 166 2.50 -10.36 23.00
C GLY A 166 2.55 -9.15 23.91
N ALA A 167 3.33 -8.12 23.54
CA ALA A 167 3.44 -6.89 24.32
C ALA A 167 2.12 -6.07 24.42
N HIS A 168 1.15 -6.35 23.56
CA HIS A 168 -0.13 -5.64 23.53
C HIS A 168 -1.25 -6.32 24.34
N TRP A 169 -1.00 -7.50 24.90
CA TRP A 169 -1.97 -8.31 25.64
C TRP A 169 -1.54 -8.54 27.07
N LYS A 170 -2.52 -8.61 27.98
CA LYS A 170 -2.31 -9.23 29.29
C LYS A 170 -2.24 -10.75 29.18
N THR A 171 -3.10 -11.30 28.34
CA THR A 171 -3.14 -12.70 27.96
C THR A 171 -3.45 -12.75 26.47
N PRO A 172 -2.60 -13.32 25.64
CA PRO A 172 -2.86 -13.44 24.20
C PRO A 172 -4.16 -14.21 23.94
N PRO A 173 -4.94 -13.85 22.92
CA PRO A 173 -6.10 -14.61 22.49
C PRO A 173 -5.70 -15.98 21.92
N ALA A 174 -6.68 -16.78 21.51
CA ALA A 174 -6.40 -17.99 20.74
C ALA A 174 -5.64 -17.68 19.44
N PRO A 175 -4.81 -18.61 18.93
CA PRO A 175 -4.10 -18.41 17.67
C PRO A 175 -5.04 -17.98 16.54
N LEU A 176 -4.58 -17.05 15.71
CA LEU A 176 -5.34 -16.50 14.60
C LEU A 176 -5.28 -17.41 13.39
N ALA A 177 -6.33 -17.36 12.56
CA ALA A 177 -6.26 -17.96 11.24
C ALA A 177 -5.17 -17.25 10.41
N ARG A 178 -4.24 -18.04 9.88
CA ARG A 178 -3.18 -17.49 9.00
C ARG A 178 -3.79 -17.17 7.63
N PRO A 179 -3.78 -15.91 7.17
CA PRO A 179 -4.29 -15.55 5.85
C PRO A 179 -3.45 -16.17 4.72
N LYS A 180 -4.05 -16.39 3.57
CA LYS A 180 -3.30 -16.76 2.36
C LYS A 180 -2.44 -15.59 1.90
N PHE A 181 -1.26 -15.89 1.35
CA PHE A 181 -0.32 -14.87 0.87
C PHE A 181 -0.15 -14.93 -0.64
N PHE A 182 -0.43 -13.82 -1.30
CA PHE A 182 -0.32 -13.65 -2.76
C PHE A 182 0.62 -12.49 -3.09
N PRO A 183 1.93 -12.76 -3.30
CA PRO A 183 2.84 -11.76 -3.84
C PRO A 183 2.38 -11.28 -5.21
N ILE A 184 2.46 -9.96 -5.44
CA ILE A 184 2.25 -9.34 -6.74
C ILE A 184 3.60 -9.31 -7.46
N VAL A 185 3.69 -9.94 -8.60
CA VAL A 185 4.96 -10.16 -9.32
C VAL A 185 4.83 -9.81 -10.81
N ALA A 186 5.90 -9.24 -11.36
CA ALA A 186 6.01 -8.87 -12.77
C ALA A 186 7.07 -9.72 -13.50
N SER A 187 7.42 -10.92 -12.98
CA SER A 187 8.38 -11.81 -13.65
C SER A 187 8.33 -13.27 -13.23
N ASN A 188 8.64 -14.14 -14.17
CA ASN A 188 8.75 -15.58 -13.92
C ASN A 188 9.89 -15.91 -12.93
N SER A 189 11.01 -15.20 -13.00
CA SER A 189 12.13 -15.40 -12.08
C SER A 189 11.75 -15.05 -10.64
N LEU A 190 11.06 -13.92 -10.43
CA LEU A 190 10.60 -13.53 -9.10
C LEU A 190 9.54 -14.51 -8.55
N ALA A 191 8.56 -14.91 -9.36
CA ALA A 191 7.57 -15.91 -8.96
C ALA A 191 8.24 -17.22 -8.55
N THR A 192 9.19 -17.73 -9.36
CA THR A 192 9.93 -18.95 -9.08
C THR A 192 10.75 -18.84 -7.80
N MET A 193 11.41 -17.70 -7.59
CA MET A 193 12.19 -17.44 -6.38
C MET A 193 11.30 -17.43 -5.14
N LEU A 194 10.16 -16.73 -5.18
CA LEU A 194 9.23 -16.68 -4.06
C LEU A 194 8.57 -18.03 -3.77
N ALA A 195 8.17 -18.78 -4.80
CA ALA A 195 7.62 -20.12 -4.63
C ALA A 195 8.58 -21.08 -3.92
N ARG A 196 9.90 -20.91 -4.09
CA ARG A 196 10.92 -21.84 -3.60
C ARG A 196 11.69 -21.37 -2.37
N LYS A 197 11.80 -20.05 -2.17
CA LYS A 197 12.74 -19.44 -1.22
C LYS A 197 12.12 -18.36 -0.33
N ALA A 198 10.79 -18.21 -0.32
CA ALA A 198 10.13 -17.40 0.69
C ALA A 198 10.33 -18.01 2.08
N SER A 199 10.22 -17.20 3.13
CA SER A 199 10.41 -17.64 4.52
C SER A 199 9.31 -18.56 5.04
N GLY A 200 8.20 -18.71 4.31
CA GLY A 200 7.03 -19.52 4.63
C GLY A 200 6.21 -19.80 3.37
N ARG A 201 4.97 -20.25 3.56
CA ARG A 201 4.10 -20.70 2.46
C ARG A 201 3.57 -19.50 1.64
N VAL A 202 3.83 -19.54 0.33
CA VAL A 202 3.15 -18.72 -0.69
C VAL A 202 1.95 -19.52 -1.20
N ASP A 203 0.78 -18.89 -1.22
CA ASP A 203 -0.48 -19.59 -1.54
C ASP A 203 -0.96 -19.33 -2.97
N GLY A 204 -0.31 -18.43 -3.69
CA GLY A 204 -0.59 -18.08 -5.09
C GLY A 204 0.12 -16.79 -5.50
N PHE A 205 -0.21 -16.26 -6.67
CA PHE A 205 0.40 -15.04 -7.20
C PHE A 205 -0.63 -14.12 -7.83
N VAL A 206 -0.36 -12.81 -7.81
CA VAL A 206 -0.94 -11.86 -8.74
C VAL A 206 0.13 -11.50 -9.76
N ILE A 207 -0.17 -11.70 -11.03
CA ILE A 207 0.75 -11.40 -12.14
C ILE A 207 0.39 -10.02 -12.66
N GLU A 208 1.33 -9.09 -12.51
CA GLU A 208 1.17 -7.70 -12.89
C GLU A 208 1.88 -7.43 -14.22
N GLY A 209 1.15 -6.85 -15.17
CA GLY A 209 1.72 -6.35 -16.42
C GLY A 209 1.96 -4.82 -16.39
N PRO A 210 2.58 -4.26 -17.43
CA PRO A 210 2.85 -2.81 -17.55
C PRO A 210 1.60 -1.94 -17.57
N THR A 211 0.43 -2.52 -17.83
CA THR A 211 -0.87 -1.84 -17.85
C THR A 211 -1.56 -1.77 -16.49
N ALA A 212 -0.98 -2.37 -15.44
CA ALA A 212 -1.52 -2.30 -14.09
C ALA A 212 -1.50 -0.86 -13.55
N GLY A 213 -2.47 -0.51 -12.71
CA GLY A 213 -2.55 0.79 -12.04
C GLY A 213 -1.57 0.92 -10.87
N GLY A 214 -1.34 2.16 -10.43
CA GLY A 214 -0.43 2.44 -9.32
C GLY A 214 1.05 2.35 -9.69
N HIS A 215 1.87 1.79 -8.80
CA HIS A 215 3.28 1.53 -9.06
C HIS A 215 3.47 0.33 -9.98
N ASN A 216 4.32 0.49 -11.00
CA ASN A 216 4.70 -0.60 -11.89
C ASN A 216 6.16 -1.01 -11.65
N ALA A 217 6.48 -2.28 -11.90
CA ALA A 217 7.88 -2.67 -12.02
C ALA A 217 8.54 -1.87 -13.15
N PRO A 218 9.77 -1.35 -12.97
CA PRO A 218 10.48 -0.69 -14.07
C PRO A 218 10.83 -1.71 -15.17
N PRO A 219 10.93 -1.28 -16.45
CA PRO A 219 11.39 -2.13 -17.52
C PRO A 219 12.77 -2.72 -17.23
N ARG A 220 13.02 -3.93 -17.74
CA ARG A 220 14.31 -4.61 -17.56
C ARG A 220 15.32 -4.19 -18.59
N GLY A 221 16.58 -4.06 -18.15
CA GLY A 221 17.70 -3.60 -18.96
C GLY A 221 17.91 -2.10 -18.86
N GLU A 222 18.50 -1.50 -19.90
CA GLU A 222 18.71 -0.06 -19.93
C GLU A 222 17.37 0.67 -20.08
N PRO A 223 17.11 1.71 -19.26
CA PRO A 223 15.90 2.49 -19.36
C PRO A 223 15.79 3.18 -20.74
N ARG A 224 14.68 2.93 -21.43
CA ARG A 224 14.32 3.63 -22.66
C ARG A 224 12.98 4.31 -22.49
N PHE A 225 12.82 5.46 -23.11
CA PHE A 225 11.61 6.27 -23.00
C PHE A 225 11.06 6.60 -24.39
N ASN A 226 9.74 6.67 -24.50
CA ASN A 226 9.06 7.14 -25.70
C ASN A 226 9.09 8.67 -25.77
N GLU A 227 8.54 9.26 -26.83
CA GLU A 227 8.46 10.71 -27.03
C GLU A 227 7.69 11.44 -25.92
N ARG A 228 6.82 10.74 -25.21
CA ARG A 228 6.07 11.25 -24.06
C ARG A 228 6.85 11.14 -22.73
N GLY A 229 8.05 10.57 -22.75
CA GLY A 229 8.86 10.30 -21.56
C GLY A 229 8.37 9.12 -20.73
N GLU A 230 7.50 8.26 -21.26
CA GLU A 230 7.06 7.04 -20.60
C GLU A 230 8.05 5.90 -20.82
N PRO A 231 8.26 5.02 -19.83
CA PRO A 231 9.16 3.89 -19.98
C PRO A 231 8.64 2.92 -21.05
N ILE A 232 9.55 2.43 -21.90
CA ILE A 232 9.24 1.44 -22.93
C ILE A 232 9.47 0.05 -22.35
N TYR A 233 8.41 -0.75 -22.30
CA TYR A 233 8.45 -2.15 -21.91
C TYR A 233 8.68 -3.03 -23.16
N GLY A 234 9.41 -4.13 -22.99
CA GLY A 234 9.73 -5.06 -24.04
C GLY A 234 9.40 -6.51 -23.67
N GLU A 235 9.77 -7.46 -24.53
CA GLU A 235 9.51 -8.90 -24.33
C GLU A 235 10.00 -9.45 -22.99
N ARG A 236 11.07 -8.87 -22.43
CA ARG A 236 11.60 -9.28 -21.11
C ARG A 236 10.68 -8.92 -19.95
N ASP A 237 9.75 -7.98 -20.18
CA ASP A 237 8.80 -7.50 -19.18
C ASP A 237 7.48 -8.28 -19.24
N GLU A 238 7.29 -9.09 -20.26
CA GLU A 238 6.15 -9.99 -20.37
C GLU A 238 6.35 -11.22 -19.49
N VAL A 239 5.29 -11.59 -18.80
CA VAL A 239 5.27 -12.78 -17.95
C VAL A 239 4.71 -13.96 -18.73
N ASP A 240 5.50 -15.01 -18.89
CA ASP A 240 5.08 -16.27 -19.47
C ASP A 240 4.16 -17.03 -18.49
N LEU A 241 2.85 -16.96 -18.71
CA LEU A 241 1.85 -17.58 -17.85
C LEU A 241 1.95 -19.11 -17.84
N ALA A 242 2.46 -19.74 -18.90
CA ALA A 242 2.67 -21.17 -18.92
C ALA A 242 3.78 -21.60 -17.93
N LYS A 243 4.81 -20.76 -17.74
CA LYS A 243 5.82 -20.99 -16.70
C LYS A 243 5.25 -20.74 -15.30
N ILE A 244 4.38 -19.75 -15.11
CA ILE A 244 3.71 -19.54 -13.82
C ILE A 244 2.85 -20.75 -13.47
N ARG A 245 2.04 -21.24 -14.41
CA ARG A 245 1.22 -22.44 -14.22
C ARG A 245 2.01 -23.67 -13.78
N LYS A 246 3.25 -23.84 -14.28
CA LYS A 246 4.16 -24.95 -13.89
C LYS A 246 4.62 -24.89 -12.43
N LEU A 247 4.44 -23.75 -11.74
CA LEU A 247 4.73 -23.64 -10.30
C LEU A 247 3.68 -24.37 -9.44
N GLY A 248 2.53 -24.74 -10.02
CA GLY A 248 1.47 -25.50 -9.33
C GLY A 248 0.68 -24.69 -8.33
N LEU A 249 0.82 -23.36 -8.32
CA LEU A 249 0.08 -22.44 -7.45
C LEU A 249 -0.94 -21.65 -8.27
N PRO A 250 -2.12 -21.33 -7.69
CA PRO A 250 -3.10 -20.48 -8.36
C PRO A 250 -2.53 -19.09 -8.61
N PHE A 251 -2.95 -18.45 -9.70
CA PHE A 251 -2.55 -17.08 -9.99
C PHE A 251 -3.70 -16.28 -10.62
N TRP A 252 -3.66 -14.97 -10.41
CA TRP A 252 -4.55 -13.98 -10.99
C TRP A 252 -3.77 -13.04 -11.89
N VAL A 253 -4.40 -12.53 -12.95
CA VAL A 253 -3.77 -11.55 -13.85
C VAL A 253 -4.31 -10.17 -13.54
N ALA A 254 -3.42 -9.18 -13.43
CA ALA A 254 -3.73 -7.78 -13.16
C ALA A 254 -3.23 -6.87 -14.29
N GLY A 255 -3.93 -5.75 -14.50
CA GLY A 255 -3.57 -4.73 -15.48
C GLY A 255 -4.38 -4.82 -16.77
N GLY A 256 -5.17 -3.76 -17.06
CA GLY A 256 -6.03 -3.68 -18.24
C GLY A 256 -7.07 -4.80 -18.34
N ALA A 257 -7.42 -5.41 -17.21
CA ALA A 257 -8.13 -6.67 -17.14
C ALA A 257 -9.66 -6.53 -16.95
N GLY A 258 -10.19 -5.31 -16.93
CA GLY A 258 -11.61 -5.02 -16.61
C GLY A 258 -12.60 -5.33 -17.74
N HIS A 259 -12.33 -6.31 -18.58
CA HIS A 259 -13.20 -6.71 -19.70
C HIS A 259 -13.52 -8.21 -19.66
N PRO A 260 -14.74 -8.64 -20.01
CA PRO A 260 -15.14 -10.06 -19.99
C PRO A 260 -14.20 -10.97 -20.80
N GLU A 261 -13.76 -10.52 -21.99
CA GLU A 261 -12.86 -11.26 -22.87
C GLU A 261 -11.50 -11.53 -22.23
N ARG A 262 -11.03 -10.60 -21.38
CA ARG A 262 -9.79 -10.77 -20.61
C ARG A 262 -9.92 -11.85 -19.56
N LEU A 263 -11.09 -12.01 -18.95
CA LEU A 263 -11.36 -13.09 -18.02
C LEU A 263 -11.31 -14.45 -18.72
N VAL A 264 -11.93 -14.56 -19.88
CA VAL A 264 -11.90 -15.79 -20.69
C VAL A 264 -10.46 -16.15 -21.05
N ALA A 265 -9.71 -15.22 -21.65
CA ALA A 265 -8.32 -15.43 -22.04
C ALA A 265 -7.41 -15.78 -20.85
N ALA A 266 -7.59 -15.15 -19.70
CA ALA A 266 -6.83 -15.47 -18.50
C ALA A 266 -7.11 -16.89 -18.00
N ARG A 267 -8.38 -17.33 -18.02
CA ARG A 267 -8.76 -18.68 -17.62
C ARG A 267 -8.22 -19.74 -18.60
N GLU A 268 -8.26 -19.48 -19.90
CA GLU A 268 -7.65 -20.34 -20.91
C GLU A 268 -6.14 -20.48 -20.71
N ALA A 269 -5.46 -19.39 -20.30
CA ALA A 269 -4.05 -19.42 -19.93
C ALA A 269 -3.79 -20.13 -18.57
N GLY A 270 -4.83 -20.55 -17.85
CA GLY A 270 -4.77 -21.29 -16.59
C GLY A 270 -4.78 -20.40 -15.34
N ALA A 271 -5.11 -19.12 -15.45
CA ALA A 271 -5.30 -18.26 -14.28
C ALA A 271 -6.59 -18.62 -13.52
N ALA A 272 -6.58 -18.43 -12.21
CA ALA A 272 -7.77 -18.58 -11.37
C ALA A 272 -8.80 -17.45 -11.60
N GLY A 273 -8.33 -16.27 -12.06
CA GLY A 273 -9.18 -15.13 -12.34
C GLY A 273 -8.37 -13.87 -12.64
N LEU A 274 -9.02 -12.73 -12.45
CA LEU A 274 -8.44 -11.39 -12.65
C LEU A 274 -8.40 -10.62 -11.34
N GLN A 275 -7.43 -9.71 -11.23
CA GLN A 275 -7.47 -8.61 -10.26
C GLN A 275 -7.84 -7.33 -11.00
N VAL A 276 -8.93 -6.70 -10.57
CA VAL A 276 -9.47 -5.47 -11.17
C VAL A 276 -9.48 -4.37 -10.12
N GLY A 277 -8.93 -3.21 -10.42
CA GLY A 277 -8.88 -2.06 -9.52
C GLY A 277 -9.75 -0.88 -10.00
N THR A 278 -9.49 -0.40 -11.22
CA THR A 278 -10.07 0.85 -11.74
C THR A 278 -11.60 0.87 -11.76
N LEU A 279 -12.26 -0.23 -12.13
CA LEU A 279 -13.73 -0.30 -12.13
C LEU A 279 -14.30 -0.08 -10.72
N PHE A 280 -13.67 -0.67 -9.70
CA PHE A 280 -14.08 -0.50 -8.31
C PHE A 280 -13.68 0.85 -7.73
N ALA A 281 -12.60 1.48 -8.22
CA ALA A 281 -12.21 2.82 -7.80
C ALA A 281 -13.24 3.88 -8.21
N PHE A 282 -13.94 3.67 -9.32
CA PHE A 282 -14.94 4.61 -9.85
C PHE A 282 -16.39 4.15 -9.66
N CYS A 283 -16.66 3.09 -8.90
CA CYS A 283 -18.02 2.75 -8.50
C CYS A 283 -18.55 3.71 -7.41
N ASP A 284 -19.86 3.73 -7.23
CA ASP A 284 -20.53 4.65 -6.30
C ASP A 284 -20.04 4.45 -4.85
N GLU A 285 -19.79 3.20 -4.45
CA GLU A 285 -19.38 2.83 -3.10
C GLU A 285 -17.91 3.12 -2.80
N SER A 286 -17.12 3.48 -3.81
CA SER A 286 -15.69 3.77 -3.59
C SER A 286 -15.50 5.01 -2.73
N GLY A 287 -14.39 5.04 -1.97
CA GLY A 287 -14.02 6.17 -1.14
C GLY A 287 -13.45 7.38 -1.89
N LEU A 288 -13.37 7.34 -3.23
CA LEU A 288 -12.93 8.52 -3.99
C LEU A 288 -13.97 9.65 -3.91
N ALA A 289 -13.49 10.88 -3.83
CA ALA A 289 -14.32 12.06 -3.78
C ALA A 289 -15.30 12.13 -4.97
N GLU A 290 -16.58 12.28 -4.69
CA GLU A 290 -17.64 12.23 -5.70
C GLU A 290 -17.46 13.21 -6.87
N PRO A 291 -17.05 14.47 -6.65
CA PRO A 291 -16.79 15.39 -7.78
C PRO A 291 -15.68 14.88 -8.70
N LEU A 292 -14.65 14.26 -8.13
CA LEU A 292 -13.54 13.66 -8.89
C LEU A 292 -14.02 12.48 -9.72
N LYS A 293 -14.78 11.55 -9.14
CA LYS A 293 -15.35 10.41 -9.87
C LYS A 293 -16.16 10.87 -11.07
N ARG A 294 -17.10 11.79 -10.87
CA ARG A 294 -17.96 12.33 -11.93
C ARG A 294 -17.17 12.98 -13.05
N SER A 295 -16.17 13.83 -12.70
CA SER A 295 -15.34 14.50 -13.69
C SER A 295 -14.58 13.47 -14.54
N VAL A 296 -13.88 12.53 -13.91
CA VAL A 296 -13.11 11.51 -14.63
C VAL A 296 -14.01 10.62 -15.50
N LEU A 297 -15.15 10.16 -14.99
CA LEU A 297 -16.09 9.32 -15.75
C LEU A 297 -16.70 10.06 -16.95
N ALA A 298 -17.05 11.33 -16.79
CA ALA A 298 -17.57 12.15 -17.88
C ALA A 298 -16.53 12.35 -19.01
N HIS A 299 -15.27 12.58 -18.67
CA HIS A 299 -14.19 12.68 -19.64
C HIS A 299 -13.85 11.31 -20.27
N ALA A 300 -13.86 10.25 -19.47
CA ALA A 300 -13.63 8.89 -19.98
C ALA A 300 -14.67 8.47 -21.01
N ALA A 301 -15.96 8.80 -20.79
CA ALA A 301 -17.02 8.54 -21.74
C ALA A 301 -16.85 9.24 -23.11
N ARG A 302 -16.09 10.33 -23.15
CA ARG A 302 -15.73 11.06 -24.38
C ARG A 302 -14.36 10.67 -24.95
N GLY A 303 -13.63 9.74 -24.29
CA GLY A 303 -12.29 9.34 -24.69
C GLY A 303 -11.21 10.40 -24.38
N GLU A 304 -11.47 11.31 -23.45
CA GLU A 304 -10.61 12.46 -23.12
C GLU A 304 -9.72 12.20 -21.90
N VAL A 305 -9.70 11.00 -21.36
CA VAL A 305 -8.82 10.61 -20.26
C VAL A 305 -7.54 9.98 -20.80
N ASP A 306 -6.42 10.51 -20.40
CA ASP A 306 -5.09 9.98 -20.69
C ASP A 306 -4.47 9.37 -19.42
N VAL A 307 -4.09 8.10 -19.48
CA VAL A 307 -3.38 7.41 -18.39
C VAL A 307 -1.90 7.26 -18.78
N ARG A 308 -1.07 8.00 -18.09
CA ARG A 308 0.38 8.06 -18.37
C ARG A 308 1.17 7.26 -17.33
N THR A 309 2.20 6.54 -17.79
CA THR A 309 3.18 5.92 -16.90
C THR A 309 4.31 6.90 -16.61
N GLU A 310 4.27 7.58 -15.47
CA GLU A 310 5.22 8.61 -15.10
C GLU A 310 6.42 8.00 -14.32
N PRO A 311 7.65 8.02 -14.89
CA PRO A 311 8.81 7.37 -14.29
C PRO A 311 9.36 8.11 -13.06
N ARG A 312 9.01 9.38 -12.89
CA ARG A 312 9.56 10.24 -11.83
C ARG A 312 8.55 10.62 -10.75
N ALA A 313 7.25 10.45 -10.96
CA ALA A 313 6.24 10.90 -10.00
C ALA A 313 6.43 10.29 -8.61
N SER A 314 6.69 8.99 -8.53
CA SER A 314 6.86 8.34 -7.22
C SER A 314 8.24 8.59 -6.62
N PRO A 315 8.31 8.96 -5.33
CA PRO A 315 9.57 9.04 -4.59
C PRO A 315 10.27 7.69 -4.42
N THR A 316 9.59 6.57 -4.66
CA THR A 316 10.16 5.22 -4.55
C THR A 316 11.07 4.84 -5.72
N GLY A 317 11.10 5.63 -6.79
CA GLY A 317 11.81 5.29 -8.03
C GLY A 317 11.07 4.32 -8.95
N TYR A 318 9.91 3.82 -8.55
CA TYR A 318 9.04 3.01 -9.42
C TYR A 318 8.20 3.90 -10.34
N PRO A 319 8.03 3.54 -11.62
CA PRO A 319 7.05 4.19 -12.48
C PRO A 319 5.66 4.15 -11.87
N PHE A 320 4.89 5.21 -12.05
CA PHE A 320 3.58 5.35 -11.43
C PHE A 320 2.53 5.81 -12.45
N LYS A 321 1.35 5.22 -12.43
CA LYS A 321 0.23 5.60 -13.30
C LYS A 321 -0.40 6.90 -12.83
N VAL A 322 -0.39 7.90 -13.70
CA VAL A 322 -1.02 9.20 -13.49
C VAL A 322 -2.17 9.37 -14.47
N VAL A 323 -3.33 9.75 -13.96
CA VAL A 323 -4.53 9.99 -14.77
C VAL A 323 -4.60 11.48 -15.09
N ASN A 324 -4.66 11.81 -16.38
CA ASN A 324 -4.76 13.19 -16.86
C ASN A 324 -6.06 13.40 -17.66
N TRP A 325 -6.69 14.55 -17.47
CA TRP A 325 -7.81 15.06 -18.25
C TRP A 325 -7.79 16.59 -18.21
N ALA A 326 -8.50 17.24 -19.12
CA ALA A 326 -8.40 18.70 -19.33
C ALA A 326 -8.68 19.55 -18.08
N GLU A 327 -9.59 19.09 -17.24
CA GLU A 327 -10.02 19.82 -16.02
C GLU A 327 -9.35 19.27 -14.74
N ASN A 328 -8.27 18.48 -14.88
CA ASN A 328 -7.56 17.95 -13.72
C ASN A 328 -6.97 19.10 -12.90
N PRO A 329 -7.41 19.33 -11.66
CA PRO A 329 -6.94 20.46 -10.86
C PRO A 329 -5.47 20.35 -10.45
N ALA A 330 -4.87 19.16 -10.59
CA ALA A 330 -3.46 18.93 -10.30
C ALA A 330 -2.52 19.29 -11.47
N VAL A 331 -3.05 19.44 -12.68
CA VAL A 331 -2.24 19.80 -13.85
C VAL A 331 -1.85 21.27 -13.77
N GLY A 332 -0.53 21.54 -13.77
CA GLY A 332 0.00 22.91 -13.68
C GLY A 332 -0.05 23.54 -12.29
N ALA A 333 -0.60 22.88 -11.30
CA ALA A 333 -0.59 23.39 -9.92
C ALA A 333 0.80 23.24 -9.30
N THR A 334 1.44 24.36 -8.96
CA THR A 334 2.62 24.36 -8.09
C THR A 334 2.15 24.15 -6.66
N ARG A 335 2.27 22.92 -6.16
CA ARG A 335 1.97 22.61 -4.77
C ARG A 335 3.23 22.77 -3.92
N GLU A 336 3.10 23.47 -2.80
CA GLU A 336 4.17 23.48 -1.80
C GLU A 336 4.50 22.06 -1.35
N ARG A 337 5.79 21.72 -1.30
CA ARG A 337 6.27 20.42 -0.86
C ARG A 337 6.18 20.33 0.66
N VAL A 338 5.44 19.33 1.13
CA VAL A 338 5.27 19.02 2.56
C VAL A 338 5.46 17.52 2.74
N CYS A 339 6.19 17.09 3.78
CA CYS A 339 6.32 15.70 4.15
C CYS A 339 5.81 15.46 5.58
N ASP A 340 4.52 15.59 5.75
CA ASP A 340 3.79 15.48 7.02
C ASP A 340 3.22 14.07 7.31
N LEU A 341 3.08 13.23 6.27
CA LEU A 341 2.56 11.87 6.38
C LEU A 341 3.67 10.79 6.40
N GLY A 342 4.75 11.00 5.68
CA GLY A 342 5.99 10.28 5.78
C GLY A 342 6.00 8.79 5.41
N TYR A 343 4.99 8.25 4.69
CA TYR A 343 4.91 6.83 4.35
C TYR A 343 5.99 6.35 3.38
N LEU A 344 6.36 7.20 2.41
CA LEU A 344 7.32 6.86 1.35
C LEU A 344 8.72 7.43 1.60
N ARG A 345 9.04 7.76 2.85
CA ARG A 345 10.41 8.15 3.23
C ARG A 345 11.33 6.94 3.15
N VAL A 346 12.55 7.18 2.70
CA VAL A 346 13.63 6.21 2.73
C VAL A 346 14.44 6.41 4.01
N ALA A 347 14.75 5.32 4.71
CA ALA A 347 15.67 5.34 5.82
C ALA A 347 17.10 5.38 5.30
N PHE A 348 17.95 6.14 5.97
CA PHE A 348 19.37 6.22 5.63
C PHE A 348 20.22 6.37 6.89
N MET A 349 21.49 5.98 6.79
CA MET A 349 22.45 6.16 7.86
C MET A 349 22.97 7.60 7.84
N ALA A 350 22.66 8.36 8.88
CA ALA A 350 23.14 9.72 9.04
C ALA A 350 24.61 9.75 9.49
N ALA A 351 25.25 10.91 9.38
CA ALA A 351 26.67 11.09 9.72
C ALA A 351 27.00 10.81 11.21
N ASP A 352 26.00 10.89 12.09
CA ASP A 352 26.12 10.57 13.52
C ASP A 352 25.94 9.07 13.83
N GLY A 353 25.81 8.23 12.79
CA GLY A 353 25.61 6.78 12.91
C GLY A 353 24.21 6.36 13.30
N LYS A 354 23.22 7.25 13.22
CA LYS A 354 21.82 6.93 13.50
C LYS A 354 20.99 6.83 12.21
N VAL A 355 19.94 6.05 12.26
CA VAL A 355 18.95 5.98 11.18
C VAL A 355 18.11 7.25 11.17
N ASP A 356 18.13 7.98 10.05
CA ASP A 356 17.24 9.10 9.78
C ASP A 356 16.42 8.86 8.48
N TYR A 357 15.53 9.78 8.13
CA TYR A 357 14.54 9.59 7.09
C TYR A 357 14.47 10.78 6.14
N ARG A 358 14.47 10.51 4.84
CA ARG A 358 14.31 11.53 3.80
C ARG A 358 13.37 11.05 2.69
N CYS A 359 12.82 11.99 1.94
CA CYS A 359 11.98 11.71 0.80
C CYS A 359 12.29 12.68 -0.34
N PRO A 360 12.57 12.23 -1.57
CA PRO A 360 12.86 13.15 -2.67
C PRO A 360 11.66 14.04 -3.07
N SER A 361 10.48 13.80 -2.48
CA SER A 361 9.30 14.68 -2.62
C SER A 361 9.09 15.63 -1.44
N GLU A 362 9.98 15.62 -0.43
CA GLU A 362 9.95 16.63 0.66
C GLU A 362 10.51 17.97 0.16
N PRO A 363 10.46 19.06 0.96
CA PRO A 363 11.09 20.32 0.59
C PRO A 363 12.55 20.10 0.16
N GLU A 364 12.93 20.62 -0.99
CA GLU A 364 14.22 20.34 -1.64
C GLU A 364 15.42 20.66 -0.73
N ALA A 365 15.37 21.82 -0.06
CA ALA A 365 16.42 22.20 0.89
C ALA A 365 16.55 21.21 2.07
N ALA A 366 15.43 20.65 2.54
CA ALA A 366 15.43 19.65 3.60
C ALA A 366 16.04 18.32 3.12
N TYR A 367 15.69 17.89 1.90
CA TYR A 367 16.23 16.70 1.30
C TYR A 367 17.77 16.78 1.09
N VAL A 368 18.23 17.90 0.53
CA VAL A 368 19.67 18.13 0.31
C VAL A 368 20.42 18.22 1.63
N LYS A 369 19.87 18.89 2.64
CA LYS A 369 20.46 18.95 3.99
C LYS A 369 20.67 17.56 4.62
N LYS A 370 19.83 16.61 4.28
CA LYS A 370 19.91 15.20 4.68
C LYS A 370 20.81 14.34 3.77
N GLY A 371 21.64 14.96 2.93
CA GLY A 371 22.57 14.28 2.03
C GLY A 371 21.95 13.73 0.74
N GLY A 372 20.72 14.12 0.40
CA GLY A 372 20.12 13.84 -0.90
C GLY A 372 20.68 14.75 -1.98
N LYS A 373 20.55 14.36 -3.26
CA LYS A 373 20.96 15.16 -4.40
C LYS A 373 19.78 15.93 -4.96
N MET A 374 19.98 17.17 -5.42
CA MET A 374 18.92 17.99 -6.01
C MET A 374 18.26 17.30 -7.20
N GLU A 375 19.04 16.59 -8.02
CA GLU A 375 18.54 15.86 -9.19
C GLU A 375 17.51 14.79 -8.86
N ASP A 376 17.60 14.18 -7.68
CA ASP A 376 16.67 13.16 -7.22
C ASP A 376 15.26 13.73 -6.98
N THR A 377 15.15 15.03 -6.75
CA THR A 377 13.87 15.73 -6.44
C THR A 377 13.09 16.11 -7.71
N ILE A 378 13.74 16.12 -8.87
CA ILE A 378 13.15 16.59 -10.13
C ILE A 378 11.99 15.69 -10.57
N GLY A 379 10.81 16.30 -10.76
CA GLY A 379 9.59 15.60 -11.20
C GLY A 379 8.93 14.75 -10.11
N ARG A 380 9.46 14.71 -8.88
CA ARG A 380 8.88 13.96 -7.78
C ARG A 380 7.61 14.63 -7.23
N GLN A 381 6.60 13.83 -6.98
CA GLN A 381 5.33 14.26 -6.39
C GLN A 381 5.14 13.64 -5.01
N CYS A 382 4.49 14.36 -4.11
CA CYS A 382 4.11 13.82 -2.81
C CYS A 382 2.90 12.89 -2.98
N LEU A 383 3.11 11.62 -3.29
CA LEU A 383 2.03 10.65 -3.48
C LEU A 383 1.23 10.40 -2.20
N CYS A 384 1.86 10.50 -1.01
CA CYS A 384 1.14 10.34 0.26
C CYS A 384 0.00 11.36 0.37
N ASN A 385 0.30 12.64 0.18
CA ASN A 385 -0.70 13.69 0.21
C ASN A 385 -1.65 13.66 -1.00
N ALA A 386 -1.12 13.39 -2.20
CA ALA A 386 -1.93 13.33 -3.42
C ALA A 386 -3.01 12.23 -3.32
N LEU A 387 -2.66 11.03 -2.89
CA LEU A 387 -3.62 9.92 -2.75
C LEU A 387 -4.64 10.16 -1.63
N LEU A 388 -4.24 10.81 -0.52
CA LEU A 388 -5.15 11.13 0.58
C LEU A 388 -6.01 12.38 0.32
N SER A 389 -5.74 13.16 -0.71
CA SER A 389 -6.57 14.30 -1.10
C SER A 389 -7.73 13.96 -2.01
N VAL A 390 -7.78 12.73 -2.52
CA VAL A 390 -8.80 12.27 -3.45
C VAL A 390 -9.83 11.32 -2.81
N ILE A 391 -9.73 11.12 -1.50
CA ILE A 391 -10.64 10.28 -0.71
C ILE A 391 -11.27 11.05 0.44
#